data_8b45d4a8eae05a255ac3d9e1c6237197
#
_entry.id   8b45d4a8eae05a255ac3d9e1c6237197
#
_cell.length_a   1.000
_cell.length_b   1.000
_cell.length_c   1.000
_cell.angle_alpha   90.00
_cell.angle_beta   90.00
_cell.angle_gamma   90.00
#
_symmetry.space_group_name_H-M   'P 1'
#
loop_
_entity.id
_entity.type
_entity.pdbx_description
1 polymer ?
#
loop_
_entity_poly.entity_id
_entity_poly.type
_entity_poly.pdbx_seq_one_letter_code
_entity_poly.pdbx_strand_id
1 'polypeptide(L)'
;MSQTTITLLFLLFAVMSFILEKIPLGLTATIVALGLNLTDVLTVKETFAGYVNSNVILCVGMFVVGQALFETGMANKIGGIVTKFAKSEKILIIAIMLIVGVMSGFLSNTGTAAVLIPVVCGIADESGYSRSRLLMPLVFAAALGGNLSIIGAPGNLMGVNALEELGLSTSFFMYAPIGIPMLICGIIYFAVSYTHLTLPTT
;
A
#
# COMPACT_ATOMS: atom_id res chain seq x y z
N MET A 1 -26.19 27.19 -9.56
CA MET A 1 -25.44 26.78 -8.34
C MET A 1 -24.02 27.28 -8.48
N SER A 2 -23.35 27.64 -7.38
CA SER A 2 -21.94 28.01 -7.50
C SER A 2 -21.10 26.77 -7.85
N GLN A 3 -19.98 26.96 -8.57
CA GLN A 3 -19.05 25.85 -8.89
C GLN A 3 -18.60 25.09 -7.63
N THR A 4 -18.37 25.85 -6.56
CA THR A 4 -18.00 25.28 -5.23
C THR A 4 -19.09 24.34 -4.70
N THR A 5 -20.37 24.71 -4.82
CA THR A 5 -21.47 23.85 -4.35
C THR A 5 -21.57 22.56 -5.14
N ILE A 6 -21.37 22.63 -6.46
CA ILE A 6 -21.37 21.44 -7.32
C ILE A 6 -20.20 20.52 -6.95
N THR A 7 -19.01 21.08 -6.78
CA THR A 7 -17.83 20.29 -6.38
C THR A 7 -18.04 19.60 -5.03
N LEU A 8 -18.62 20.29 -4.04
CA LEU A 8 -18.92 19.72 -2.73
C LEU A 8 -19.96 18.59 -2.80
N LEU A 9 -20.96 18.70 -3.68
CA LEU A 9 -21.94 17.64 -3.88
C LEU A 9 -21.30 16.38 -4.50
N PHE A 10 -20.43 16.55 -5.51
CA PHE A 10 -19.69 15.43 -6.09
C PHE A 10 -18.70 14.82 -5.11
N LEU A 11 -18.05 15.63 -4.27
CA LEU A 11 -17.20 15.13 -3.18
C LEU A 11 -18.00 14.29 -2.18
N LEU A 12 -19.17 14.79 -1.74
CA LEU A 12 -20.05 14.06 -0.85
C LEU A 12 -20.52 12.74 -1.48
N PHE A 13 -20.89 12.76 -2.76
CA PHE A 13 -21.24 11.56 -3.51
C PHE A 13 -20.09 10.54 -3.55
N ALA A 14 -18.85 11.00 -3.83
CA ALA A 14 -17.67 10.13 -3.85
C ALA A 14 -17.44 9.47 -2.48
N VAL A 15 -17.47 10.25 -1.39
CA VAL A 15 -17.28 9.75 -0.03
C VAL A 15 -18.37 8.73 0.33
N MET A 16 -19.64 9.04 0.03
CA MET A 16 -20.74 8.12 0.29
C MET A 16 -20.63 6.83 -0.53
N SER A 17 -20.23 6.93 -1.80
CA SER A 17 -20.02 5.77 -2.67
C SER A 17 -18.90 4.86 -2.14
N PHE A 18 -17.81 5.45 -1.64
CA PHE A 18 -16.68 4.70 -1.06
C PHE A 18 -17.07 4.02 0.26
N ILE A 19 -17.89 4.65 1.10
CA ILE A 19 -18.37 4.06 2.35
C ILE A 19 -19.34 2.91 2.07
N LEU A 20 -20.21 3.06 1.07
CA LEU A 20 -21.23 2.05 0.75
C LEU A 20 -20.66 0.84 0.01
N GLU A 21 -19.48 0.96 -0.60
CA GLU A 21 -18.78 -0.10 -1.36
C GLU A 21 -19.62 -0.82 -2.43
N LYS A 22 -20.76 -0.23 -2.84
CA LYS A 22 -21.66 -0.81 -3.85
C LYS A 22 -21.20 -0.59 -5.29
N ILE A 23 -20.41 0.45 -5.51
CA ILE A 23 -19.91 0.85 -6.83
C ILE A 23 -18.38 0.71 -6.83
N PRO A 24 -17.78 0.09 -7.86
CA PRO A 24 -16.32 0.03 -7.97
C PRO A 24 -15.68 1.43 -7.92
N LEU A 25 -14.58 1.56 -7.16
CA LEU A 25 -13.88 2.83 -6.94
C LEU A 25 -13.57 3.57 -8.26
N GLY A 26 -13.10 2.85 -9.27
CA GLY A 26 -12.79 3.43 -10.59
C GLY A 26 -14.02 3.98 -11.30
N LEU A 27 -15.17 3.33 -11.17
CA LEU A 27 -16.43 3.83 -11.76
C LEU A 27 -16.91 5.09 -11.04
N THR A 28 -16.85 5.12 -9.70
CA THR A 28 -17.16 6.32 -8.91
C THR A 28 -16.27 7.50 -9.32
N ALA A 29 -14.96 7.28 -9.42
CA ALA A 29 -14.01 8.31 -9.85
C ALA A 29 -14.34 8.85 -11.26
N THR A 30 -14.68 7.95 -12.18
CA THR A 30 -15.05 8.33 -13.56
C THR A 30 -16.36 9.13 -13.58
N ILE A 31 -17.38 8.72 -12.82
CA ILE A 31 -18.66 9.44 -12.71
C ILE A 31 -18.43 10.86 -12.17
N VAL A 32 -17.60 11.01 -11.13
CA VAL A 32 -17.27 12.32 -10.56
C VAL A 32 -16.54 13.18 -11.56
N ALA A 33 -15.51 12.65 -12.25
CA ALA A 33 -14.74 13.40 -13.25
C ALA A 33 -15.63 13.88 -14.41
N LEU A 34 -16.44 12.98 -14.97
CA LEU A 34 -17.37 13.33 -16.05
C LEU A 34 -18.48 14.29 -15.58
N GLY A 35 -18.99 14.11 -14.36
CA GLY A 35 -19.99 14.97 -13.77
C GLY A 35 -19.49 16.41 -13.60
N LEU A 36 -18.27 16.60 -13.12
CA LEU A 36 -17.63 17.91 -13.01
C LEU A 36 -17.37 18.56 -14.37
N ASN A 37 -17.07 17.76 -15.40
CA ASN A 37 -16.95 18.25 -16.77
C ASN A 37 -18.31 18.66 -17.34
N LEU A 38 -19.33 17.84 -17.22
CA LEU A 38 -20.68 18.12 -17.75
C LEU A 38 -21.37 19.31 -17.08
N THR A 39 -20.91 19.67 -15.88
CA THR A 39 -21.41 20.85 -15.14
C THR A 39 -20.54 22.09 -15.34
N ASP A 40 -19.63 22.08 -16.32
CA ASP A 40 -18.71 23.17 -16.66
C ASP A 40 -17.83 23.65 -15.47
N VAL A 41 -17.61 22.78 -14.48
CA VAL A 41 -16.69 23.03 -13.37
C VAL A 41 -15.24 22.78 -13.81
N LEU A 42 -15.02 21.72 -14.61
CA LEU A 42 -13.73 21.37 -15.19
C LEU A 42 -13.80 21.36 -16.72
N THR A 43 -12.74 21.82 -17.36
CA THR A 43 -12.56 21.64 -18.80
C THR A 43 -12.23 20.18 -19.12
N VAL A 44 -12.45 19.75 -20.35
CA VAL A 44 -12.08 18.39 -20.83
C VAL A 44 -10.61 18.07 -20.53
N LYS A 45 -9.72 19.05 -20.77
CA LYS A 45 -8.29 18.89 -20.52
C LYS A 45 -7.99 18.65 -19.02
N GLU A 46 -8.60 19.39 -18.13
CA GLU A 46 -8.43 19.25 -16.69
C GLU A 46 -9.03 17.93 -16.16
N THR A 47 -10.20 17.55 -16.67
CA THR A 47 -10.86 16.29 -16.33
C THR A 47 -9.96 15.08 -16.58
N PHE A 48 -9.27 15.05 -17.73
CA PHE A 48 -8.42 13.92 -18.11
C PHE A 48 -6.94 14.08 -17.72
N ALA A 49 -6.52 15.26 -17.28
CA ALA A 49 -5.13 15.50 -16.86
C ALA A 49 -4.68 14.54 -15.75
N GLY A 50 -5.57 14.22 -14.80
CA GLY A 50 -5.28 13.27 -13.73
C GLY A 50 -5.07 11.82 -14.20
N TYR A 51 -5.69 11.41 -15.31
CA TYR A 51 -5.52 10.05 -15.87
C TYR A 51 -4.21 9.88 -16.66
N VAL A 52 -3.66 10.97 -17.18
CA VAL A 52 -2.47 10.97 -18.06
C VAL A 52 -1.26 11.64 -17.40
N ASN A 53 -1.28 11.76 -16.08
CA ASN A 53 -0.15 12.26 -15.31
C ASN A 53 0.99 11.24 -15.32
N SER A 54 2.24 11.71 -15.43
CA SER A 54 3.45 10.86 -15.43
C SER A 54 3.53 9.93 -14.22
N ASN A 55 3.10 10.41 -13.04
CA ASN A 55 3.11 9.64 -11.81
C ASN A 55 2.05 8.51 -11.82
N VAL A 56 0.89 8.74 -12.44
CA VAL A 56 -0.14 7.69 -12.63
C VAL A 56 0.37 6.61 -13.57
N ILE A 57 1.01 7.00 -14.69
CA ILE A 57 1.61 6.06 -15.64
C ILE A 57 2.71 5.24 -14.97
N LEU A 58 3.55 5.87 -14.14
CA LEU A 58 4.56 5.17 -13.34
C LEU A 58 3.91 4.12 -12.42
N CYS A 59 2.85 4.48 -11.69
CA CYS A 59 2.12 3.54 -10.83
C CYS A 59 1.56 2.36 -11.60
N VAL A 60 0.90 2.60 -12.74
CA VAL A 60 0.37 1.52 -13.58
C VAL A 60 1.49 0.59 -14.05
N GLY A 61 2.61 1.15 -14.53
CA GLY A 61 3.78 0.36 -14.93
C GLY A 61 4.33 -0.48 -13.79
N MET A 62 4.43 0.07 -12.59
CA MET A 62 4.92 -0.65 -11.41
C MET A 62 3.95 -1.73 -10.92
N PHE A 63 2.64 -1.54 -11.06
CA PHE A 63 1.67 -2.60 -10.76
C PHE A 63 1.81 -3.78 -11.74
N VAL A 64 2.03 -3.52 -13.03
CA VAL A 64 2.28 -4.58 -14.02
C VAL A 64 3.55 -5.34 -13.70
N VAL A 65 4.65 -4.62 -13.41
CA VAL A 65 5.93 -5.25 -13.01
C VAL A 65 5.78 -6.02 -11.70
N GLY A 66 5.07 -5.46 -10.72
CA GLY A 66 4.80 -6.10 -9.45
C GLY A 66 4.02 -7.41 -9.63
N GLN A 67 2.97 -7.40 -10.43
CA GLN A 67 2.19 -8.61 -10.73
C GLN A 67 3.05 -9.68 -11.43
N ALA A 68 3.86 -9.28 -12.40
CA ALA A 68 4.76 -10.20 -13.10
C ALA A 68 5.79 -10.85 -12.14
N LEU A 69 6.31 -10.10 -11.17
CA LEU A 69 7.20 -10.64 -10.14
C LEU A 69 6.51 -11.74 -9.31
N PHE A 70 5.22 -11.60 -9.02
CA PHE A 70 4.48 -12.62 -8.29
C PHE A 70 4.18 -13.84 -9.15
N GLU A 71 3.77 -13.66 -10.40
CA GLU A 71 3.46 -14.77 -11.33
C GLU A 71 4.69 -15.61 -11.68
N THR A 72 5.89 -15.02 -11.64
CA THR A 72 7.15 -15.75 -11.83
C THR A 72 7.53 -16.67 -10.66
N GLY A 73 6.67 -16.80 -9.63
CA GLY A 73 6.91 -17.65 -8.46
C GLY A 73 7.90 -17.06 -7.46
N MET A 74 8.20 -15.77 -7.55
CA MET A 74 9.09 -15.10 -6.61
C MET A 74 8.55 -15.16 -5.17
N ALA A 75 7.23 -15.10 -4.97
CA ALA A 75 6.61 -15.26 -3.66
C ALA A 75 6.98 -16.60 -2.99
N ASN A 76 7.00 -17.70 -3.75
CA ASN A 76 7.41 -19.01 -3.24
C ASN A 76 8.91 -19.06 -2.90
N LYS A 77 9.76 -18.40 -3.70
CA LYS A 77 11.20 -18.30 -3.40
C LYS A 77 11.44 -17.49 -2.13
N ILE A 78 10.69 -16.41 -1.94
CA ILE A 78 10.73 -15.57 -0.73
C ILE A 78 10.28 -16.39 0.48
N GLY A 79 9.19 -17.16 0.37
CA GLY A 79 8.75 -18.11 1.40
C GLY A 79 9.86 -19.06 1.79
N GLY A 80 10.54 -19.69 0.84
CA GLY A 80 11.67 -20.58 1.09
C GLY A 80 12.91 -19.90 1.72
N ILE A 81 13.09 -18.59 1.53
CA ILE A 81 14.13 -17.82 2.24
C ILE A 81 13.69 -17.58 3.69
N VAL A 82 12.44 -17.17 3.89
CA VAL A 82 11.89 -16.88 5.22
C VAL A 82 11.88 -18.12 6.12
N THR A 83 11.53 -19.30 5.58
CA THR A 83 11.53 -20.56 6.34
C THR A 83 12.92 -20.94 6.89
N LYS A 84 14.01 -20.53 6.23
CA LYS A 84 15.37 -20.74 6.76
C LYS A 84 15.62 -20.01 8.09
N PHE A 85 14.86 -18.97 8.36
CA PHE A 85 14.92 -18.19 9.60
C PHE A 85 13.91 -18.67 10.66
N ALA A 86 13.14 -19.73 10.38
CA ALA A 86 12.10 -20.26 11.27
C ALA A 86 12.62 -20.89 12.60
N LYS A 87 13.92 -20.77 12.90
CA LYS A 87 14.52 -21.28 14.14
C LYS A 87 13.97 -20.63 15.42
N SER A 88 13.37 -19.44 15.32
CA SER A 88 12.78 -18.70 16.43
C SER A 88 11.67 -17.82 15.89
N GLU A 89 10.53 -17.75 16.60
CA GLU A 89 9.39 -16.91 16.24
C GLU A 89 9.80 -15.43 16.07
N LYS A 90 10.68 -14.93 16.94
CA LYS A 90 11.21 -13.55 16.86
C LYS A 90 11.95 -13.30 15.55
N ILE A 91 12.86 -14.20 15.20
CA ILE A 91 13.68 -14.08 13.99
C ILE A 91 12.77 -14.16 12.75
N LEU A 92 11.77 -15.04 12.81
CA LEU A 92 10.78 -15.19 11.74
C LEU A 92 9.96 -13.91 11.54
N ILE A 93 9.47 -13.30 12.63
CA ILE A 93 8.74 -12.02 12.58
C ILE A 93 9.63 -10.93 11.97
N ILE A 94 10.87 -10.80 12.42
CA ILE A 94 11.82 -9.79 11.89
C ILE A 94 12.04 -10.02 10.38
N ALA A 95 12.29 -11.25 9.97
CA ALA A 95 12.52 -11.61 8.58
C ALA A 95 11.30 -11.30 7.70
N ILE A 96 10.10 -11.67 8.14
CA ILE A 96 8.85 -11.34 7.46
C ILE A 96 8.71 -9.83 7.33
N MET A 97 8.83 -9.08 8.43
CA MET A 97 8.64 -7.64 8.41
C MET A 97 9.65 -6.93 7.52
N LEU A 98 10.92 -7.36 7.52
CA LEU A 98 11.95 -6.76 6.71
C LEU A 98 11.69 -7.01 5.20
N ILE A 99 11.39 -8.25 4.83
CA ILE A 99 11.12 -8.62 3.43
C ILE A 99 9.85 -7.93 2.94
N VAL A 100 8.76 -8.03 3.70
CA VAL A 100 7.47 -7.42 3.34
C VAL A 100 7.59 -5.90 3.26
N GLY A 101 8.26 -5.27 4.23
CA GLY A 101 8.48 -3.83 4.25
C GLY A 101 9.24 -3.33 3.04
N VAL A 102 10.35 -3.98 2.70
CA VAL A 102 11.12 -3.62 1.49
C VAL A 102 10.29 -3.83 0.22
N MET A 103 9.61 -4.97 0.09
CA MET A 103 8.77 -5.24 -1.09
C MET A 103 7.64 -4.24 -1.23
N SER A 104 6.98 -3.86 -0.14
CA SER A 104 5.89 -2.89 -0.14
C SER A 104 6.34 -1.48 -0.54
N GLY A 105 7.62 -1.16 -0.37
CA GLY A 105 8.19 0.09 -0.87
C GLY A 105 8.23 0.19 -2.40
N PHE A 106 8.19 -0.94 -3.09
CA PHE A 106 8.18 -1.00 -4.58
C PHE A 106 6.83 -1.45 -5.14
N LEU A 107 6.02 -2.10 -4.33
CA LEU A 107 4.70 -2.59 -4.69
C LEU A 107 3.67 -1.93 -3.78
N SER A 108 2.40 -1.96 -4.16
CA SER A 108 1.37 -1.41 -3.26
C SER A 108 1.26 -2.23 -1.97
N ASN A 109 0.95 -1.55 -0.86
CA ASN A 109 0.75 -2.19 0.45
C ASN A 109 -0.24 -3.36 0.37
N THR A 110 -1.39 -3.12 -0.26
CA THR A 110 -2.46 -4.11 -0.40
C THR A 110 -2.02 -5.28 -1.28
N GLY A 111 -1.35 -5.01 -2.40
CA GLY A 111 -0.86 -6.05 -3.31
C GLY A 111 0.18 -6.94 -2.63
N THR A 112 1.15 -6.33 -1.94
CA THR A 112 2.18 -7.07 -1.20
C THR A 112 1.56 -7.94 -0.11
N ALA A 113 0.64 -7.39 0.69
CA ALA A 113 -0.04 -8.14 1.74
C ALA A 113 -0.86 -9.29 1.16
N ALA A 114 -1.69 -9.04 0.14
CA ALA A 114 -2.56 -10.05 -0.45
C ALA A 114 -1.79 -11.28 -0.97
N VAL A 115 -0.63 -11.06 -1.60
CA VAL A 115 0.18 -12.15 -2.14
C VAL A 115 0.99 -12.88 -1.07
N LEU A 116 1.47 -12.18 -0.04
CA LEU A 116 2.30 -12.80 0.99
C LEU A 116 1.51 -13.42 2.14
N ILE A 117 0.22 -13.09 2.33
CA ILE A 117 -0.66 -13.73 3.31
C ILE A 117 -0.68 -15.26 3.15
N PRO A 118 -0.96 -15.85 1.97
CA PRO A 118 -0.95 -17.30 1.81
C PRO A 118 0.42 -17.92 2.11
N VAL A 119 1.50 -17.25 1.71
CA VAL A 119 2.88 -17.73 1.95
C VAL A 119 3.17 -17.77 3.45
N VAL A 120 2.83 -16.70 4.18
CA VAL A 120 3.04 -16.64 5.63
C VAL A 120 2.12 -17.59 6.38
N CYS A 121 0.90 -17.84 5.91
CA CYS A 121 0.04 -18.89 6.45
C CYS A 121 0.69 -20.28 6.31
N GLY A 122 1.26 -20.60 5.14
CA GLY A 122 1.99 -21.85 4.94
C GLY A 122 3.19 -21.98 5.88
N ILE A 123 3.97 -20.91 6.05
CA ILE A 123 5.10 -20.88 7.00
C ILE A 123 4.62 -21.09 8.45
N ALA A 124 3.49 -20.48 8.82
CA ALA A 124 2.90 -20.64 10.16
C ALA A 124 2.55 -22.12 10.42
N ASP A 125 1.90 -22.76 9.46
CA ASP A 125 1.48 -24.16 9.55
C ASP A 125 2.68 -25.12 9.64
N GLU A 126 3.73 -24.90 8.84
CA GLU A 126 4.95 -25.69 8.86
C GLU A 126 5.77 -25.49 10.15
N SER A 127 5.79 -24.27 10.68
CA SER A 127 6.59 -23.92 11.86
C SER A 127 5.87 -24.16 13.19
N GLY A 128 4.56 -24.45 13.15
CA GLY A 128 3.73 -24.62 14.36
C GLY A 128 3.41 -23.32 15.10
N TYR A 129 3.66 -22.15 14.48
CA TYR A 129 3.31 -20.85 15.05
C TYR A 129 1.89 -20.43 14.68
N SER A 130 1.27 -19.60 15.51
CA SER A 130 -0.07 -19.07 15.21
C SER A 130 -0.05 -18.16 13.98
N ARG A 131 -0.96 -18.40 13.02
CA ARG A 131 -1.13 -17.56 11.82
C ARG A 131 -1.34 -16.09 12.17
N SER A 132 -2.17 -15.79 13.19
CA SER A 132 -2.44 -14.43 13.63
C SER A 132 -1.17 -13.69 14.09
N ARG A 133 -0.25 -14.41 14.74
CA ARG A 133 1.02 -13.84 15.25
C ARG A 133 2.00 -13.48 14.13
N LEU A 134 1.90 -14.09 12.96
CA LEU A 134 2.74 -13.78 11.81
C LEU A 134 2.04 -12.83 10.83
N LEU A 135 0.72 -12.90 10.71
CA LEU A 135 -0.04 -12.06 9.79
C LEU A 135 -0.13 -10.60 10.24
N MET A 136 -0.26 -10.35 11.55
CA MET A 136 -0.29 -8.98 12.07
C MET A 136 1.00 -8.21 11.74
N PRO A 137 2.21 -8.70 12.08
CA PRO A 137 3.46 -8.08 11.66
C PRO A 137 3.58 -7.89 10.14
N LEU A 138 3.10 -8.86 9.34
CA LEU A 138 3.10 -8.76 7.88
C LEU A 138 2.32 -7.52 7.40
N VAL A 139 1.08 -7.35 7.87
CA VAL A 139 0.22 -6.24 7.44
C VAL A 139 0.80 -4.89 7.87
N PHE A 140 1.31 -4.81 9.11
CA PHE A 140 1.99 -3.60 9.58
C PHE A 140 3.26 -3.30 8.77
N ALA A 141 4.06 -4.31 8.45
CA ALA A 141 5.26 -4.14 7.63
C ALA A 141 4.91 -3.67 6.21
N ALA A 142 3.84 -4.19 5.62
CA ALA A 142 3.36 -3.71 4.33
C ALA A 142 2.96 -2.23 4.40
N ALA A 143 2.21 -1.83 5.42
CA ALA A 143 1.79 -0.44 5.61
C ALA A 143 2.99 0.51 5.85
N LEU A 144 3.93 0.14 6.72
CA LEU A 144 5.12 0.93 7.02
C LEU A 144 6.08 1.00 5.83
N GLY A 145 6.26 -0.12 5.12
CA GLY A 145 7.10 -0.20 3.92
C GLY A 145 6.60 0.63 2.76
N GLY A 146 5.28 0.83 2.65
CA GLY A 146 4.70 1.72 1.66
C GLY A 146 5.18 3.17 1.76
N ASN A 147 5.73 3.57 2.90
CA ASN A 147 6.32 4.89 3.07
C ASN A 147 7.80 4.97 2.66
N LEU A 148 8.34 3.98 1.97
CA LEU A 148 9.71 4.02 1.46
C LEU A 148 9.83 4.75 0.12
N SER A 149 8.77 4.75 -0.69
CA SER A 149 8.77 5.37 -2.02
C SER A 149 7.48 6.11 -2.32
N ILE A 150 7.46 6.82 -3.44
CA ILE A 150 6.26 7.56 -3.88
C ILE A 150 5.13 6.63 -4.35
N ILE A 151 5.43 5.41 -4.77
CA ILE A 151 4.45 4.46 -5.32
C ILE A 151 3.94 3.44 -4.29
N GLY A 152 4.60 3.31 -3.15
CA GLY A 152 4.24 2.32 -2.13
C GLY A 152 2.86 2.56 -1.53
N ALA A 153 2.39 3.82 -1.48
CA ALA A 153 1.05 4.17 -1.03
C ALA A 153 0.45 5.29 -1.88
N PRO A 154 -0.87 5.24 -2.21
CA PRO A 154 -1.52 6.27 -3.04
C PRO A 154 -1.43 7.69 -2.46
N GLY A 155 -1.43 7.83 -1.13
CA GLY A 155 -1.28 9.11 -0.45
C GLY A 155 0.07 9.80 -0.71
N ASN A 156 1.14 9.01 -0.88
CA ASN A 156 2.47 9.54 -1.20
C ASN A 156 2.47 10.24 -2.55
N LEU A 157 1.78 9.65 -3.53
CA LEU A 157 1.67 10.21 -4.87
C LEU A 157 0.91 11.54 -4.88
N MET A 158 -0.15 11.66 -4.07
CA MET A 158 -0.88 12.93 -3.92
C MET A 158 0.02 14.02 -3.32
N GLY A 159 0.85 13.67 -2.33
CA GLY A 159 1.82 14.60 -1.76
C GLY A 159 2.87 15.05 -2.79
N VAL A 160 3.36 14.15 -3.63
CA VAL A 160 4.29 14.47 -4.72
C VAL A 160 3.65 15.43 -5.71
N ASN A 161 2.43 15.15 -6.18
CA ASN A 161 1.73 16.03 -7.12
C ASN A 161 1.57 17.46 -6.54
N ALA A 162 1.19 17.58 -5.27
CA ALA A 162 1.06 18.88 -4.62
C ALA A 162 2.40 19.65 -4.52
N LEU A 163 3.51 18.94 -4.28
CA LEU A 163 4.85 19.55 -4.27
C LEU A 163 5.30 20.01 -5.66
N GLU A 164 5.02 19.21 -6.69
CA GLU A 164 5.33 19.55 -8.08
C GLU A 164 4.55 20.77 -8.56
N GLU A 165 3.27 20.91 -8.16
CA GLU A 165 2.47 22.11 -8.42
C GLU A 165 3.06 23.37 -7.78
N LEU A 166 3.76 23.22 -6.66
CA LEU A 166 4.50 24.31 -5.99
C LEU A 166 5.89 24.55 -6.60
N GLY A 167 6.26 23.85 -7.67
CA GLY A 167 7.56 23.96 -8.33
C GLY A 167 8.72 23.32 -7.56
N LEU A 168 8.43 22.47 -6.59
CA LEU A 168 9.46 21.75 -5.82
C LEU A 168 9.85 20.47 -6.55
N SER A 169 11.16 20.16 -6.58
CA SER A 169 11.66 18.92 -7.14
C SER A 169 11.36 17.74 -6.21
N THR A 170 10.90 16.64 -6.79
CA THR A 170 10.60 15.40 -6.08
C THR A 170 11.56 14.30 -6.50
N SER A 171 11.75 13.30 -5.64
CA SER A 171 12.59 12.13 -5.89
C SER A 171 11.82 10.88 -5.54
N PHE A 172 12.06 9.77 -6.26
CA PHE A 172 11.40 8.49 -6.04
C PHE A 172 11.44 8.03 -4.57
N PHE A 173 12.56 8.25 -3.87
CA PHE A 173 12.78 7.87 -2.48
C PHE A 173 12.68 9.04 -1.49
N MET A 174 11.94 10.10 -1.83
CA MET A 174 11.84 11.28 -0.94
C MET A 174 11.24 10.97 0.43
N TYR A 175 10.42 9.93 0.54
CA TYR A 175 9.82 9.49 1.80
C TYR A 175 10.71 8.53 2.60
N ALA A 176 11.74 7.93 1.98
CA ALA A 176 12.62 6.94 2.62
C ALA A 176 13.31 7.45 3.92
N PRO A 177 13.76 8.72 4.02
CA PRO A 177 14.37 9.22 5.26
C PRO A 177 13.45 9.14 6.48
N ILE A 178 12.13 9.15 6.27
CA ILE A 178 11.11 8.99 7.33
C ILE A 178 10.64 7.54 7.37
N GLY A 179 10.42 6.92 6.22
CA GLY A 179 9.90 5.55 6.10
C GLY A 179 10.82 4.48 6.67
N ILE A 180 12.15 4.62 6.47
CA ILE A 180 13.12 3.66 7.00
C ILE A 180 13.12 3.65 8.55
N PRO A 181 13.23 4.78 9.26
CA PRO A 181 13.11 4.80 10.71
C PRO A 181 11.77 4.24 11.21
N MET A 182 10.66 4.58 10.54
CA MET A 182 9.34 4.05 10.90
C MET A 182 9.28 2.53 10.79
N LEU A 183 9.81 1.95 9.70
CA LEU A 183 9.86 0.51 9.51
C LEU A 183 10.74 -0.16 10.57
N ILE A 184 11.90 0.40 10.87
CA ILE A 184 12.82 -0.11 11.92
C ILE A 184 12.12 -0.08 13.28
N CYS A 185 11.47 1.02 13.65
CA CYS A 185 10.71 1.13 14.91
C CYS A 185 9.59 0.08 14.97
N GLY A 186 8.87 -0.13 13.86
CA GLY A 186 7.86 -1.18 13.77
C GLY A 186 8.44 -2.57 13.97
N ILE A 187 9.56 -2.89 13.35
CA ILE A 187 10.26 -4.18 13.52
C ILE A 187 10.68 -4.37 15.00
N ILE A 188 11.27 -3.36 15.61
CA ILE A 188 11.68 -3.40 17.02
C ILE A 188 10.45 -3.62 17.91
N TYR A 189 9.37 -2.87 17.68
CA TYR A 189 8.13 -3.01 18.43
C TYR A 189 7.61 -4.46 18.39
N PHE A 190 7.46 -5.04 17.21
CA PHE A 190 6.95 -6.39 17.06
C PHE A 190 7.92 -7.45 17.59
N ALA A 191 9.23 -7.27 17.43
CA ALA A 191 10.23 -8.20 17.94
C ALA A 191 10.31 -8.22 19.49
N VAL A 192 10.01 -7.10 20.15
CA VAL A 192 10.10 -6.98 21.62
C VAL A 192 8.73 -7.18 22.26
N SER A 193 7.73 -6.36 21.89
CA SER A 193 6.43 -6.35 22.57
C SER A 193 5.56 -7.56 22.25
N TYR A 194 5.59 -8.02 20.99
CA TYR A 194 4.73 -9.10 20.54
C TYR A 194 5.13 -10.47 21.11
N THR A 195 6.39 -10.63 21.50
CA THR A 195 6.88 -11.85 22.15
C THR A 195 6.62 -11.87 23.67
N HIS A 196 6.34 -10.72 24.27
CA HIS A 196 5.97 -10.60 25.67
C HIS A 196 4.46 -10.65 25.93
N LEU A 197 3.63 -10.33 24.92
CA LEU A 197 2.18 -10.46 24.98
C LEU A 197 1.77 -11.90 24.66
N THR A 198 2.06 -12.82 25.57
CA THR A 198 1.40 -14.12 25.59
C THR A 198 -0.02 -13.92 26.09
N LEU A 199 -0.94 -13.52 25.21
CA LEU A 199 -2.35 -13.72 25.49
C LEU A 199 -2.61 -15.22 25.43
N PRO A 200 -3.15 -15.85 26.50
CA PRO A 200 -3.58 -17.23 26.43
C PRO A 200 -4.74 -17.28 25.43
N THR A 201 -4.50 -17.84 24.26
CA THR A 201 -5.56 -18.23 23.35
C THR A 201 -6.12 -19.54 23.88
N THR A 202 -7.18 -19.43 24.68
CA THR A 202 -8.12 -20.54 24.91
C THR A 202 -8.88 -20.82 23.65
#